data_8c2a2ab9d94939fae5c037671d1e20cd
#
_entry.id   8c2a2ab9d94939fae5c037671d1e20cd
#
_cell.length_a   1.000
_cell.length_b   1.000
_cell.length_c   1.000
_cell.angle_alpha   90.00
_cell.angle_beta   90.00
_cell.angle_gamma   90.00
#
_symmetry.space_group_name_H-M   'P 1'
#
loop_
_entity.id
_entity.type
_entity.pdbx_description
1 polymer ?
#
loop_
_entity_poly.entity_id
_entity_poly.type
_entity_poly.pdbx_seq_one_letter_code
_entity_poly.pdbx_strand_id
1 'polypeptide(L)'
;MAGSLSAPCSRDCPDVIIKIRRMPIRSMTGFARVSRPTPFGELTLSIKAVNHRGLDLHFHLPGDFDPVEPALRSLIRSRVTRGHVQVQGSLKRQADTQMAVALNEPLFRGWLAAFRLAAESAGIDATPDLNEALRVPGMLDPRGGPSTPDALDSAAFELEVLSVARDALEELDSFRLREGAATAIEIRSRTASIREIVSGMEDIRTRALPAFHNRLQDRLGELLGGVQIEPARLAQEAALLSERSDISEELVRLSTHAAQVEHLLAAAGETGKKLDFLLQEMNRETNTILSKTGGLGEQGLTLTDLGLASKAEIDRIREQSLNIE
;
A
#
# COMPACT_ATOMS: atom_id res chain seq x y z
N MET A 1 28.49 -50.70 -54.62
CA MET A 1 27.11 -50.74 -54.11
C MET A 1 27.12 -50.15 -52.72
N ALA A 2 26.81 -48.87 -52.63
CA ALA A 2 26.82 -48.07 -51.37
C ALA A 2 25.39 -47.84 -51.00
N GLY A 3 24.98 -48.36 -49.84
CA GLY A 3 23.70 -48.08 -49.24
C GLY A 3 23.88 -47.05 -48.14
N SER A 4 23.41 -45.83 -48.39
CA SER A 4 23.33 -44.77 -47.39
C SER A 4 22.05 -44.88 -46.53
N LEU A 5 22.20 -45.11 -45.24
CA LEU A 5 21.13 -45.05 -44.25
C LEU A 5 21.17 -43.68 -43.62
N SER A 6 20.23 -42.84 -44.00
CA SER A 6 19.91 -41.58 -43.34
C SER A 6 18.98 -41.83 -42.14
N ALA A 7 19.45 -41.54 -40.92
CA ALA A 7 18.64 -41.53 -39.71
C ALA A 7 17.87 -40.20 -39.62
N PRO A 8 16.59 -40.22 -39.23
CA PRO A 8 15.86 -38.98 -38.97
C PRO A 8 16.20 -38.44 -37.54
N CYS A 9 16.62 -37.20 -37.50
CA CYS A 9 16.85 -36.42 -36.29
C CYS A 9 15.48 -36.05 -35.69
N SER A 10 15.07 -36.77 -34.66
CA SER A 10 13.90 -36.38 -33.85
C SER A 10 14.27 -35.18 -32.96
N ARG A 11 13.80 -34.03 -33.36
CA ARG A 11 13.81 -32.81 -32.54
C ARG A 11 12.61 -32.82 -31.58
N ASP A 12 12.72 -33.53 -30.48
CA ASP A 12 11.91 -33.25 -29.31
C ASP A 12 12.73 -32.35 -28.37
N CYS A 13 12.65 -31.06 -28.62
CA CYS A 13 12.94 -30.04 -27.58
C CYS A 13 11.69 -29.92 -26.71
N PRO A 14 11.75 -30.28 -25.42
CA PRO A 14 10.66 -29.92 -24.54
C PRO A 14 10.67 -28.37 -24.40
N ASP A 15 9.60 -27.74 -24.88
CA ASP A 15 9.27 -26.36 -24.56
C ASP A 15 9.20 -26.23 -23.04
N VAL A 16 10.32 -25.88 -22.42
CA VAL A 16 10.37 -25.38 -21.05
C VAL A 16 9.72 -24.00 -21.08
N ILE A 17 8.38 -23.98 -21.08
CA ILE A 17 7.61 -22.79 -20.76
C ILE A 17 7.94 -22.48 -19.30
N ILE A 18 8.95 -21.64 -19.09
CA ILE A 18 9.17 -20.96 -17.82
C ILE A 18 7.89 -20.16 -17.57
N LYS A 19 6.95 -20.76 -16.83
CA LYS A 19 5.84 -20.02 -16.21
C LYS A 19 6.49 -19.05 -15.23
N ILE A 20 6.86 -17.87 -15.72
CA ILE A 20 7.17 -16.72 -14.89
C ILE A 20 5.91 -16.55 -14.03
N ARG A 21 6.01 -16.94 -12.78
CA ARG A 21 4.97 -16.74 -11.79
C ARG A 21 4.83 -15.21 -11.67
N ARG A 22 3.89 -14.65 -12.41
CA ARG A 22 3.54 -13.22 -12.28
C ARG A 22 3.20 -13.00 -10.81
N MET A 23 4.06 -12.31 -10.09
CA MET A 23 3.68 -11.87 -8.75
C MET A 23 2.61 -10.79 -8.94
N PRO A 24 1.40 -11.01 -8.45
CA PRO A 24 0.34 -10.01 -8.60
C PRO A 24 0.72 -8.76 -7.81
N ILE A 25 0.36 -7.59 -8.36
CA ILE A 25 0.51 -6.30 -7.69
C ILE A 25 -0.24 -6.35 -6.36
N ARG A 26 0.40 -5.89 -5.30
CA ARG A 26 -0.15 -5.83 -3.94
C ARG A 26 -0.27 -4.38 -3.49
N SER A 27 -1.31 -4.08 -2.74
CA SER A 27 -1.40 -2.82 -2.00
C SER A 27 -0.47 -2.86 -0.78
N MET A 28 0.14 -1.73 -0.45
CA MET A 28 0.90 -1.57 0.82
C MET A 28 -0.02 -1.40 2.02
N THR A 29 -1.27 -1.01 1.80
CA THR A 29 -2.28 -0.88 2.85
C THR A 29 -3.11 -2.14 2.95
N GLY A 30 -3.53 -2.48 4.18
CA GLY A 30 -4.38 -3.63 4.40
C GLY A 30 -4.83 -3.74 5.84
N PHE A 31 -5.90 -4.49 6.04
CA PHE A 31 -6.45 -4.81 7.35
C PHE A 31 -6.97 -6.24 7.35
N ALA A 32 -6.66 -6.94 8.44
CA ALA A 32 -7.21 -8.25 8.72
C ALA A 32 -7.60 -8.35 10.20
N ARG A 33 -8.65 -9.08 10.48
CA ARG A 33 -9.08 -9.38 11.85
C ARG A 33 -9.64 -10.78 11.92
N VAL A 34 -8.99 -11.62 12.69
CA VAL A 34 -9.41 -13.00 12.94
C VAL A 34 -9.78 -13.17 14.40
N SER A 35 -10.93 -13.75 14.65
CA SER A 35 -11.38 -14.17 15.98
C SER A 35 -11.63 -15.67 15.97
N ARG A 36 -11.06 -16.36 16.95
CA ARG A 36 -11.19 -17.82 17.07
C ARG A 36 -11.42 -18.22 18.53
N PRO A 37 -12.38 -19.10 18.81
CA PRO A 37 -12.48 -19.74 20.11
C PRO A 37 -11.29 -20.69 20.30
N THR A 38 -10.60 -20.56 21.42
CA THR A 38 -9.47 -21.40 21.83
C THR A 38 -9.75 -22.01 23.22
N PRO A 39 -8.99 -23.00 23.67
CA PRO A 39 -9.11 -23.51 25.04
C PRO A 39 -8.89 -22.45 26.12
N PHE A 40 -8.21 -21.33 25.77
CA PHE A 40 -7.90 -20.23 26.67
C PHE A 40 -8.94 -19.10 26.66
N GLY A 41 -9.94 -19.18 25.77
CA GLY A 41 -10.97 -18.17 25.54
C GLY A 41 -11.07 -17.73 24.07
N GLU A 42 -11.85 -16.68 23.79
CA GLU A 42 -11.96 -16.11 22.44
C GLU A 42 -10.73 -15.24 22.17
N LEU A 43 -9.84 -15.75 21.32
CA LEU A 43 -8.65 -15.07 20.87
C LEU A 43 -8.97 -14.23 19.61
N THR A 44 -8.76 -12.93 19.69
CA THR A 44 -8.89 -12.03 18.54
C THR A 44 -7.54 -11.38 18.23
N LEU A 45 -7.15 -11.41 16.98
CA LEU A 45 -5.96 -10.77 16.48
C LEU A 45 -6.30 -9.90 15.28
N SER A 46 -5.91 -8.63 15.29
CA SER A 46 -6.05 -7.72 14.16
C SER A 46 -4.71 -7.18 13.72
N ILE A 47 -4.49 -7.14 12.42
CA ILE A 47 -3.26 -6.64 11.79
C ILE A 47 -3.66 -5.54 10.81
N LYS A 48 -3.10 -4.34 11.01
CA LYS A 48 -3.27 -3.19 10.12
C LYS A 48 -1.91 -2.84 9.53
N ALA A 49 -1.82 -2.79 8.21
CA ALA A 49 -0.64 -2.35 7.49
C ALA A 49 -0.91 -1.03 6.78
N VAL A 50 0.03 -0.08 6.86
CA VAL A 50 0.00 1.18 6.11
C VAL A 50 1.35 1.43 5.45
N ASN A 51 1.35 2.23 4.39
CA ASN A 51 2.57 2.53 3.64
C ASN A 51 3.62 3.19 4.57
N HIS A 52 4.83 2.62 4.56
CA HIS A 52 5.98 3.17 5.26
C HIS A 52 7.28 2.77 4.54
N ARG A 53 8.33 3.60 4.66
CA ARG A 53 9.61 3.41 3.95
C ARG A 53 10.36 2.14 4.33
N GLY A 54 10.26 1.73 5.58
CA GLY A 54 10.84 0.50 6.13
C GLY A 54 9.79 -0.36 6.81
N LEU A 55 10.18 -1.51 7.34
CA LEU A 55 9.31 -2.33 8.19
C LEU A 55 9.36 -1.83 9.63
N ASP A 56 8.22 -1.33 10.10
CA ASP A 56 8.02 -0.87 11.47
C ASP A 56 6.87 -1.64 12.10
N LEU A 57 7.12 -2.32 13.23
CA LEU A 57 6.17 -3.23 13.88
C LEU A 57 5.80 -2.70 15.26
N HIS A 58 4.55 -2.36 15.44
CA HIS A 58 3.97 -1.95 16.70
C HIS A 58 2.98 -2.98 17.23
N PHE A 59 3.19 -3.42 18.47
CA PHE A 59 2.35 -4.39 19.14
C PHE A 59 1.56 -3.72 20.26
N HIS A 60 0.26 -3.95 20.28
CA HIS A 60 -0.65 -3.54 21.35
C HIS A 60 -1.31 -4.83 21.88
N LEU A 61 -0.57 -5.52 22.73
CA LEU A 61 -0.94 -6.82 23.27
C LEU A 61 -1.13 -6.73 24.78
N PRO A 62 -2.09 -7.42 25.37
CA PRO A 62 -2.17 -7.61 26.81
C PRO A 62 -0.96 -8.40 27.33
N GLY A 63 -0.61 -8.25 28.62
CA GLY A 63 0.54 -8.94 29.23
C GLY A 63 0.53 -10.46 29.11
N ASP A 64 -0.61 -11.08 28.89
CA ASP A 64 -0.74 -12.53 28.62
C ASP A 64 0.06 -12.95 27.35
N PHE A 65 0.30 -12.01 26.42
CA PHE A 65 1.01 -12.25 25.16
C PHE A 65 2.51 -11.98 25.22
N ASP A 66 3.03 -11.42 26.31
CA ASP A 66 4.45 -11.06 26.43
C ASP A 66 5.40 -12.23 26.08
N PRO A 67 5.15 -13.49 26.52
CA PRO A 67 6.01 -14.62 26.17
C PRO A 67 5.98 -14.97 24.66
N VAL A 68 4.88 -14.64 23.97
CA VAL A 68 4.64 -15.00 22.56
C VAL A 68 5.05 -13.88 21.59
N GLU A 69 5.18 -12.64 22.06
CA GLU A 69 5.50 -11.50 21.21
C GLU A 69 6.76 -11.71 20.33
N PRO A 70 7.88 -12.27 20.81
CA PRO A 70 9.07 -12.48 19.98
C PRO A 70 8.83 -13.41 18.80
N ALA A 71 8.08 -14.51 19.02
CA ALA A 71 7.72 -15.46 17.97
C ALA A 71 6.74 -14.84 16.95
N LEU A 72 5.75 -14.09 17.42
CA LEU A 72 4.81 -13.34 16.59
C LEU A 72 5.53 -12.30 15.74
N ARG A 73 6.48 -11.57 16.31
CA ARG A 73 7.32 -10.59 15.62
C ARG A 73 8.16 -11.26 14.52
N SER A 74 8.73 -12.43 14.78
CA SER A 74 9.49 -13.20 13.80
C SER A 74 8.60 -13.67 12.64
N LEU A 75 7.41 -14.19 12.95
CA LEU A 75 6.43 -14.64 11.96
C LEU A 75 6.02 -13.50 11.02
N ILE A 76 5.69 -12.31 11.56
CA ILE A 76 5.27 -11.16 10.75
C ILE A 76 6.42 -10.68 9.85
N ARG A 77 7.66 -10.60 10.38
CA ARG A 77 8.86 -10.24 9.60
C ARG A 77 9.14 -11.19 8.44
N SER A 78 8.78 -12.44 8.55
CA SER A 78 8.96 -13.42 7.47
C SER A 78 7.96 -13.23 6.32
N ARG A 79 6.85 -12.53 6.54
CA ARG A 79 5.75 -12.38 5.57
C ARG A 79 5.62 -10.95 5.05
N VAL A 80 6.00 -9.95 5.83
CA VAL A 80 5.89 -8.53 5.47
C VAL A 80 7.28 -7.94 5.39
N THR A 81 7.64 -7.41 4.22
CA THR A 81 8.99 -6.87 3.95
C THR A 81 9.11 -5.39 4.28
N ARG A 82 8.00 -4.62 4.17
CA ARG A 82 7.95 -3.18 4.46
C ARG A 82 6.55 -2.73 4.85
N GLY A 83 6.45 -1.56 5.46
CA GLY A 83 5.21 -0.97 5.93
C GLY A 83 5.24 -0.74 7.44
N HIS A 84 4.36 0.15 7.92
CA HIS A 84 4.07 0.28 9.34
C HIS A 84 2.93 -0.66 9.67
N VAL A 85 3.21 -1.67 10.49
CA VAL A 85 2.27 -2.75 10.83
C VAL A 85 1.91 -2.65 12.31
N GLN A 86 0.64 -2.42 12.58
CA GLN A 86 0.06 -2.44 13.92
C GLN A 86 -0.61 -3.78 14.15
N VAL A 87 -0.23 -4.43 15.23
CA VAL A 87 -0.81 -5.71 15.67
C VAL A 87 -1.51 -5.50 16.99
N GLN A 88 -2.79 -5.80 17.04
CA GLN A 88 -3.60 -5.74 18.26
C GLN A 88 -4.11 -7.14 18.57
N GLY A 89 -3.92 -7.57 19.81
CA GLY A 89 -4.43 -8.83 20.32
C GLY A 89 -5.37 -8.60 21.48
N SER A 90 -6.36 -9.47 21.61
CA SER A 90 -7.20 -9.55 22.80
C SER A 90 -7.61 -11.00 23.08
N LEU A 91 -7.59 -11.37 24.34
CA LEU A 91 -8.06 -12.66 24.82
C LEU A 91 -9.26 -12.40 25.74
N LYS A 92 -10.44 -12.78 25.30
CA LYS A 92 -11.64 -12.80 26.13
C LYS A 92 -11.77 -14.19 26.73
N ARG A 93 -11.30 -14.34 27.97
CA ARG A 93 -11.55 -15.58 28.70
C ARG A 93 -13.06 -15.78 28.83
N GLN A 94 -13.56 -16.99 28.58
CA GLN A 94 -14.92 -17.30 28.93
C GLN A 94 -15.03 -17.07 30.43
N ALA A 95 -15.74 -16.01 30.81
CA ALA A 95 -16.14 -15.85 32.19
C ALA A 95 -17.01 -17.09 32.48
N ASP A 96 -16.55 -17.99 33.33
CA ASP A 96 -17.43 -18.91 33.99
C ASP A 96 -18.62 -18.09 34.48
N THR A 97 -19.83 -18.50 34.09
CA THR A 97 -21.08 -17.74 34.29
C THR A 97 -21.43 -17.59 35.79
N GLN A 98 -20.57 -18.02 36.67
CA GLN A 98 -20.55 -17.68 38.07
C GLN A 98 -19.53 -16.58 38.30
N MET A 99 -20.00 -15.34 38.49
CA MET A 99 -19.19 -14.31 39.16
C MET A 99 -18.81 -14.81 40.56
N ALA A 100 -17.89 -15.72 40.66
CA ALA A 100 -17.34 -16.18 41.90
C ALA A 100 -16.40 -15.09 42.41
N VAL A 101 -16.91 -14.26 43.30
CA VAL A 101 -16.05 -13.41 44.13
C VAL A 101 -15.27 -14.32 45.07
N ALA A 102 -13.96 -14.46 44.84
CA ALA A 102 -13.12 -15.27 45.74
C ALA A 102 -12.56 -14.44 46.88
N LEU A 103 -12.50 -15.04 48.06
CA LEU A 103 -11.85 -14.47 49.22
C LEU A 103 -10.33 -14.64 49.06
N ASN A 104 -9.53 -13.57 49.25
CA ASN A 104 -8.10 -13.62 49.34
C ASN A 104 -7.71 -14.20 50.72
N GLU A 105 -7.66 -15.53 50.80
CA GLU A 105 -7.36 -16.21 52.10
C GLU A 105 -6.04 -15.79 52.76
N PRO A 106 -4.89 -15.64 52.05
CA PRO A 106 -3.68 -15.16 52.64
C PRO A 106 -3.79 -13.78 53.27
N LEU A 107 -4.45 -12.85 52.57
CA LEU A 107 -4.69 -11.49 53.07
C LEU A 107 -5.66 -11.50 54.25
N PHE A 108 -6.69 -12.32 54.19
CA PHE A 108 -7.67 -12.48 55.29
C PHE A 108 -7.01 -13.03 56.56
N ARG A 109 -6.17 -14.07 56.44
CA ARG A 109 -5.42 -14.62 57.57
C ARG A 109 -4.42 -13.62 58.17
N GLY A 110 -3.72 -12.84 57.32
CA GLY A 110 -2.84 -11.77 57.73
C GLY A 110 -3.57 -10.67 58.48
N TRP A 111 -4.73 -10.27 57.99
CA TRP A 111 -5.61 -9.27 58.63
C TRP A 111 -6.08 -9.76 60.01
N LEU A 112 -6.55 -11.02 60.11
CA LEU A 112 -6.95 -11.60 61.40
C LEU A 112 -5.80 -11.65 62.42
N ALA A 113 -4.61 -12.00 61.98
CA ALA A 113 -3.41 -12.03 62.88
C ALA A 113 -3.08 -10.61 63.35
N ALA A 114 -3.09 -9.62 62.45
CA ALA A 114 -2.83 -8.22 62.77
C ALA A 114 -3.91 -7.65 63.75
N PHE A 115 -5.17 -7.99 63.54
CA PHE A 115 -6.27 -7.58 64.42
C PHE A 115 -6.07 -8.14 65.85
N ARG A 116 -5.75 -9.42 66.00
CA ARG A 116 -5.49 -10.06 67.30
C ARG A 116 -4.33 -9.41 68.03
N LEU A 117 -3.24 -9.18 67.35
CA LEU A 117 -2.06 -8.51 67.91
C LEU A 117 -2.35 -7.09 68.36
N ALA A 118 -3.16 -6.34 67.60
CA ALA A 118 -3.57 -4.99 67.94
C ALA A 118 -4.51 -4.97 69.19
N ALA A 119 -5.46 -5.89 69.26
CA ALA A 119 -6.37 -6.03 70.38
C ALA A 119 -5.61 -6.38 71.71
N GLU A 120 -4.68 -7.35 71.61
CA GLU A 120 -3.82 -7.72 72.76
C GLU A 120 -2.94 -6.54 73.20
N SER A 121 -2.31 -5.84 72.28
CA SER A 121 -1.44 -4.68 72.60
C SER A 121 -2.19 -3.51 73.26
N ALA A 122 -3.47 -3.33 72.84
CA ALA A 122 -4.33 -2.27 73.39
C ALA A 122 -5.10 -2.67 74.65
N GLY A 123 -5.03 -3.96 75.03
CA GLY A 123 -5.78 -4.47 76.18
C GLY A 123 -7.29 -4.47 75.98
N ILE A 124 -7.75 -4.56 74.74
CA ILE A 124 -9.17 -4.50 74.38
C ILE A 124 -9.66 -5.87 73.99
N ASP A 125 -10.72 -6.33 74.60
CA ASP A 125 -11.42 -7.55 74.15
C ASP A 125 -12.40 -7.21 73.02
N ALA A 126 -11.94 -7.39 71.77
CA ALA A 126 -12.65 -7.11 70.56
C ALA A 126 -12.76 -8.33 69.67
N THR A 127 -13.92 -8.54 69.06
CA THR A 127 -14.13 -9.56 68.03
C THR A 127 -14.01 -8.95 66.66
N PRO A 128 -13.30 -9.62 65.72
CA PRO A 128 -13.12 -9.10 64.36
C PRO A 128 -14.47 -9.07 63.61
N ASP A 129 -14.78 -7.95 62.94
CA ASP A 129 -15.97 -7.78 62.14
C ASP A 129 -15.66 -8.23 60.68
N LEU A 130 -16.40 -9.22 60.20
CA LEU A 130 -16.22 -9.73 58.83
C LEU A 130 -16.53 -8.70 57.74
N ASN A 131 -17.49 -7.80 58.01
CA ASN A 131 -17.84 -6.74 57.08
C ASN A 131 -16.68 -5.75 56.90
N GLU A 132 -15.96 -5.42 57.97
CA GLU A 132 -14.77 -4.55 57.89
C GLU A 132 -13.63 -5.27 57.18
N ALA A 133 -13.45 -6.59 57.42
CA ALA A 133 -12.47 -7.40 56.70
C ALA A 133 -12.69 -7.37 55.19
N LEU A 134 -13.95 -7.53 54.75
CA LEU A 134 -14.32 -7.56 53.32
C LEU A 134 -14.18 -6.18 52.64
N ARG A 135 -14.14 -5.07 53.39
CA ARG A 135 -13.87 -3.71 52.88
C ARG A 135 -12.40 -3.44 52.60
N VAL A 136 -11.49 -4.26 53.11
CA VAL A 136 -10.06 -4.07 52.89
C VAL A 136 -9.77 -4.27 51.38
N PRO A 137 -9.10 -3.29 50.73
CA PRO A 137 -8.76 -3.39 49.32
C PRO A 137 -7.99 -4.69 49.02
N GLY A 138 -8.44 -5.45 48.04
CA GLY A 138 -7.82 -6.73 47.65
C GLY A 138 -8.29 -7.94 48.46
N MET A 139 -9.21 -7.77 49.43
CA MET A 139 -9.77 -8.89 50.20
C MET A 139 -10.69 -9.75 49.36
N LEU A 140 -11.44 -9.14 48.45
CA LEU A 140 -12.27 -9.83 47.47
C LEU A 140 -11.67 -9.67 46.09
N ASP A 141 -11.41 -10.80 45.42
CA ASP A 141 -10.99 -10.80 44.02
C ASP A 141 -12.24 -11.02 43.15
N PRO A 142 -12.65 -9.99 42.38
CA PRO A 142 -13.76 -10.10 41.47
C PRO A 142 -13.49 -11.07 40.30
N ARG A 143 -12.25 -11.56 40.19
CA ARG A 143 -11.83 -12.51 39.15
C ARG A 143 -11.97 -13.97 39.55
N GLY A 144 -12.43 -14.25 40.79
CA GLY A 144 -12.92 -15.56 41.17
C GLY A 144 -11.88 -16.68 41.33
N GLY A 145 -10.66 -16.39 41.75
CA GLY A 145 -9.68 -17.44 42.03
C GLY A 145 -8.35 -16.93 42.52
N PRO A 146 -7.52 -17.78 43.15
CA PRO A 146 -6.13 -17.40 43.42
C PRO A 146 -5.49 -17.03 42.08
N SER A 147 -4.95 -15.82 42.02
CA SER A 147 -4.11 -15.38 40.89
C SER A 147 -2.74 -16.07 40.91
N THR A 148 -2.74 -17.39 41.06
CA THR A 148 -1.72 -18.14 40.38
C THR A 148 -2.09 -18.01 38.93
N PRO A 149 -1.27 -17.46 38.06
CA PRO A 149 -1.36 -17.84 36.67
C PRO A 149 -1.24 -19.38 36.75
N ASP A 150 -2.39 -20.10 36.59
CA ASP A 150 -2.30 -21.42 36.02
C ASP A 150 -1.37 -21.17 34.85
N ALA A 151 -0.14 -21.69 34.98
CA ALA A 151 0.86 -21.44 33.96
C ALA A 151 0.18 -21.87 32.69
N LEU A 152 -0.37 -20.88 31.97
CA LEU A 152 -0.89 -21.08 30.64
C LEU A 152 0.17 -21.98 30.03
N ASP A 153 -0.18 -23.21 29.65
CA ASP A 153 0.80 -24.03 28.96
C ASP A 153 1.35 -23.13 27.87
N SER A 154 2.44 -22.45 28.20
CA SER A 154 2.96 -21.32 27.42
C SER A 154 3.19 -21.76 25.99
N ALA A 155 3.54 -23.03 25.81
CA ALA A 155 3.75 -23.62 24.50
C ALA A 155 2.43 -23.85 23.75
N ALA A 156 1.38 -24.31 24.42
CA ALA A 156 0.08 -24.50 23.81
C ALA A 156 -0.58 -23.15 23.44
N PHE A 157 -0.46 -22.15 24.31
CA PHE A 157 -0.95 -20.80 24.02
C PHE A 157 -0.19 -20.15 22.85
N GLU A 158 1.14 -20.30 22.80
CA GLU A 158 1.95 -19.82 21.69
C GLU A 158 1.52 -20.44 20.36
N LEU A 159 1.28 -21.74 20.32
CA LEU A 159 0.82 -22.44 19.11
C LEU A 159 -0.53 -21.89 18.61
N GLU A 160 -1.48 -21.65 19.51
CA GLU A 160 -2.78 -21.06 19.17
C GLU A 160 -2.65 -19.63 18.63
N VAL A 161 -1.88 -18.77 19.32
CA VAL A 161 -1.64 -17.39 18.88
C VAL A 161 -0.97 -17.36 17.52
N LEU A 162 0.05 -18.19 17.30
CA LEU A 162 0.75 -18.25 16.00
C LEU A 162 -0.16 -18.83 14.90
N SER A 163 -1.08 -19.75 15.23
CA SER A 163 -2.08 -20.26 14.29
C SER A 163 -3.02 -19.14 13.84
N VAL A 164 -3.61 -18.40 14.78
CA VAL A 164 -4.50 -17.27 14.49
C VAL A 164 -3.74 -16.15 13.75
N ALA A 165 -2.47 -15.94 14.08
CA ALA A 165 -1.63 -14.96 13.38
C ALA A 165 -1.36 -15.35 11.93
N ARG A 166 -1.17 -16.64 11.61
CA ARG A 166 -1.01 -17.11 10.22
C ARG A 166 -2.29 -16.84 9.41
N ASP A 167 -3.45 -17.15 9.96
CA ASP A 167 -4.73 -16.88 9.32
C ASP A 167 -4.93 -15.38 9.08
N ALA A 168 -4.61 -14.55 10.08
CA ALA A 168 -4.70 -13.10 9.95
C ALA A 168 -3.73 -12.56 8.88
N LEU A 169 -2.54 -13.13 8.75
CA LEU A 169 -1.59 -12.76 7.69
C LEU A 169 -2.08 -13.22 6.31
N GLU A 170 -2.72 -14.38 6.20
CA GLU A 170 -3.31 -14.86 4.94
C GLU A 170 -4.48 -13.97 4.52
N GLU A 171 -5.32 -13.56 5.45
CA GLU A 171 -6.41 -12.63 5.19
C GLU A 171 -5.88 -11.24 4.77
N LEU A 172 -4.83 -10.75 5.45
CA LEU A 172 -4.14 -9.50 5.09
C LEU A 172 -3.56 -9.57 3.67
N ASP A 173 -2.88 -10.67 3.32
CA ASP A 173 -2.33 -10.87 1.97
C ASP A 173 -3.44 -10.92 0.93
N SER A 174 -4.54 -11.60 1.21
CA SER A 174 -5.72 -11.66 0.33
C SER A 174 -6.35 -10.28 0.13
N PHE A 175 -6.43 -9.48 1.19
CA PHE A 175 -6.91 -8.10 1.11
C PHE A 175 -5.98 -7.25 0.24
N ARG A 176 -4.67 -7.29 0.49
CA ARG A 176 -3.65 -6.54 -0.27
C ARG A 176 -3.63 -6.90 -1.76
N LEU A 177 -3.88 -8.17 -2.09
CA LEU A 177 -3.98 -8.64 -3.47
C LEU A 177 -5.21 -8.08 -4.18
N ARG A 178 -6.38 -8.10 -3.53
CA ARG A 178 -7.62 -7.53 -4.09
C ARG A 178 -7.50 -6.02 -4.32
N GLU A 179 -7.00 -5.29 -3.33
CA GLU A 179 -6.75 -3.86 -3.41
C GLU A 179 -5.73 -3.51 -4.51
N GLY A 180 -4.60 -4.24 -4.56
CA GLY A 180 -3.59 -4.04 -5.58
C GLY A 180 -4.12 -4.30 -7.00
N ALA A 181 -4.96 -5.33 -7.18
CA ALA A 181 -5.61 -5.61 -8.46
C ALA A 181 -6.59 -4.50 -8.87
N ALA A 182 -7.40 -3.98 -7.93
CA ALA A 182 -8.31 -2.87 -8.19
C ALA A 182 -7.55 -1.60 -8.59
N THR A 183 -6.48 -1.27 -7.86
CA THR A 183 -5.61 -0.12 -8.17
C THR A 183 -4.93 -0.28 -9.54
N ALA A 184 -4.47 -1.48 -9.90
CA ALA A 184 -3.88 -1.74 -11.21
C ALA A 184 -4.89 -1.55 -12.36
N ILE A 185 -6.16 -1.93 -12.17
CA ILE A 185 -7.23 -1.70 -13.15
C ILE A 185 -7.46 -0.19 -13.32
N GLU A 186 -7.53 0.55 -12.23
CA GLU A 186 -7.72 1.99 -12.28
C GLU A 186 -6.56 2.70 -13.01
N ILE A 187 -5.31 2.36 -12.69
CA ILE A 187 -4.14 2.92 -13.37
C ILE A 187 -4.18 2.62 -14.86
N ARG A 188 -4.54 1.39 -15.27
CA ARG A 188 -4.68 1.04 -16.70
C ARG A 188 -5.74 1.89 -17.39
N SER A 189 -6.91 2.08 -16.78
CA SER A 189 -7.98 2.91 -17.32
C SER A 189 -7.50 4.34 -17.53
N ARG A 190 -6.82 4.94 -16.56
CA ARG A 190 -6.27 6.30 -16.67
C ARG A 190 -5.16 6.40 -17.71
N THR A 191 -4.31 5.37 -17.81
CA THR A 191 -3.27 5.30 -18.84
C THR A 191 -3.87 5.21 -20.23
N ALA A 192 -4.99 4.50 -20.41
CA ALA A 192 -5.73 4.48 -21.66
C ALA A 192 -6.30 5.86 -22.01
N SER A 193 -6.86 6.58 -21.02
CA SER A 193 -7.34 7.96 -21.22
C SER A 193 -6.20 8.90 -21.66
N ILE A 194 -5.00 8.77 -21.07
CA ILE A 194 -3.84 9.56 -21.50
C ILE A 194 -3.49 9.25 -22.97
N ARG A 195 -3.54 8.00 -23.39
CA ARG A 195 -3.28 7.63 -24.80
C ARG A 195 -4.31 8.19 -25.76
N GLU A 196 -5.58 8.23 -25.37
CA GLU A 196 -6.64 8.88 -26.16
C GLU A 196 -6.40 10.40 -26.28
N ILE A 197 -6.01 11.05 -25.17
CA ILE A 197 -5.66 12.46 -25.15
C ILE A 197 -4.46 12.73 -26.08
N VAL A 198 -3.42 11.90 -26.02
CA VAL A 198 -2.24 12.01 -26.91
C VAL A 198 -2.63 11.87 -28.37
N SER A 199 -3.51 10.91 -28.71
CA SER A 199 -4.01 10.75 -30.07
C SER A 199 -4.80 11.98 -30.53
N GLY A 200 -5.64 12.55 -29.68
CA GLY A 200 -6.36 13.80 -29.96
C GLY A 200 -5.42 14.99 -30.19
N MET A 201 -4.35 15.11 -29.40
CA MET A 201 -3.31 16.13 -29.59
C MET A 201 -2.59 15.97 -30.92
N GLU A 202 -2.25 14.74 -31.33
CA GLU A 202 -1.60 14.44 -32.60
C GLU A 202 -2.47 14.81 -33.79
N ASP A 203 -3.76 14.53 -33.72
CA ASP A 203 -4.74 14.92 -34.75
C ASP A 203 -4.86 16.44 -34.91
N ILE A 204 -4.83 17.17 -33.78
CA ILE A 204 -4.84 18.62 -33.79
C ILE A 204 -3.54 19.17 -34.36
N ARG A 205 -2.39 18.65 -33.90
CA ARG A 205 -1.06 19.03 -34.36
C ARG A 205 -0.94 18.91 -35.88
N THR A 206 -1.34 17.76 -36.42
CA THR A 206 -1.24 17.48 -37.86
C THR A 206 -2.05 18.49 -38.69
N ARG A 207 -3.17 18.97 -38.17
CA ARG A 207 -4.02 20.00 -38.84
C ARG A 207 -3.54 21.43 -38.55
N ALA A 208 -3.02 21.68 -37.36
CA ALA A 208 -2.64 23.01 -36.88
C ALA A 208 -1.35 23.52 -37.49
N LEU A 209 -0.35 22.64 -37.63
CA LEU A 209 1.01 23.01 -38.02
C LEU A 209 1.08 23.70 -39.38
N PRO A 210 0.44 23.21 -40.47
CA PRO A 210 0.41 23.90 -41.75
C PRO A 210 -0.30 25.26 -41.69
N ALA A 211 -1.44 25.34 -40.98
CA ALA A 211 -2.19 26.58 -40.83
C ALA A 211 -1.41 27.63 -40.03
N PHE A 212 -0.67 27.21 -39.02
CA PHE A 212 0.21 28.05 -38.23
C PHE A 212 1.39 28.61 -39.07
N HIS A 213 2.03 27.73 -39.83
CA HIS A 213 3.12 28.12 -40.73
C HIS A 213 2.68 29.22 -41.75
N ASN A 214 1.52 29.00 -42.42
CA ASN A 214 0.98 29.97 -43.36
C ASN A 214 0.66 31.32 -42.69
N ARG A 215 -0.05 31.28 -41.54
CA ARG A 215 -0.36 32.50 -40.76
C ARG A 215 0.88 33.26 -40.30
N LEU A 216 1.94 32.52 -39.91
CA LEU A 216 3.19 33.14 -39.51
C LEU A 216 3.90 33.83 -40.66
N GLN A 217 3.91 33.22 -41.85
CA GLN A 217 4.42 33.82 -43.06
C GLN A 217 3.66 35.11 -43.45
N ASP A 218 2.34 35.07 -43.40
CA ASP A 218 1.47 36.23 -43.71
C ASP A 218 1.76 37.38 -42.71
N ARG A 219 1.82 37.06 -41.41
CA ARG A 219 2.02 38.05 -40.35
C ARG A 219 3.44 38.67 -40.41
N LEU A 220 4.43 37.89 -40.73
CA LEU A 220 5.81 38.39 -40.93
C LEU A 220 5.85 39.28 -42.19
N GLY A 221 5.16 38.92 -43.27
CA GLY A 221 5.01 39.74 -44.46
C GLY A 221 4.38 41.09 -44.16
N GLU A 222 3.27 41.13 -43.37
CA GLU A 222 2.62 42.35 -42.92
C GLU A 222 3.51 43.23 -42.05
N LEU A 223 4.19 42.68 -41.06
CA LEU A 223 5.05 43.42 -40.12
C LEU A 223 6.29 44.01 -40.78
N LEU A 224 6.75 43.40 -41.86
CA LEU A 224 7.93 43.82 -42.62
C LEU A 224 7.56 44.72 -43.79
N GLY A 225 6.29 45.15 -43.90
CA GLY A 225 5.73 45.93 -44.96
C GLY A 225 6.63 47.05 -45.52
N GLY A 226 7.23 46.77 -46.67
CA GLY A 226 8.13 47.71 -47.38
C GLY A 226 9.61 47.49 -47.19
N VAL A 227 10.06 46.64 -46.30
CA VAL A 227 11.45 46.22 -46.21
C VAL A 227 11.68 45.02 -47.14
N GLN A 228 12.54 45.15 -48.12
CA GLN A 228 12.94 44.04 -49.00
C GLN A 228 13.74 43.03 -48.19
N ILE A 229 13.06 42.06 -47.61
CA ILE A 229 13.71 40.90 -47.02
C ILE A 229 13.70 39.79 -48.05
N GLU A 230 14.83 39.10 -48.14
CA GLU A 230 14.95 37.98 -49.05
C GLU A 230 13.93 36.88 -48.66
N PRO A 231 13.05 36.42 -49.59
CA PRO A 231 12.01 35.40 -49.26
C PRO A 231 12.56 34.15 -48.60
N ALA A 232 13.79 33.75 -48.92
CA ALA A 232 14.45 32.62 -48.34
C ALA A 232 14.70 32.80 -46.82
N ARG A 233 15.08 34.02 -46.38
CA ARG A 233 15.31 34.35 -44.98
C ARG A 233 13.99 34.36 -44.17
N LEU A 234 12.92 34.90 -44.77
CA LEU A 234 11.58 34.86 -44.18
C LEU A 234 11.07 33.43 -43.97
N ALA A 235 11.24 32.57 -44.98
CA ALA A 235 10.90 31.18 -44.91
C ALA A 235 11.71 30.42 -43.82
N GLN A 236 13.00 30.75 -43.70
CA GLN A 236 13.87 30.14 -42.66
C GLN A 236 13.45 30.53 -41.25
N GLU A 237 13.12 31.80 -40.99
CA GLU A 237 12.65 32.23 -39.65
C GLU A 237 11.28 31.63 -39.32
N ALA A 238 10.38 31.54 -40.31
CA ALA A 238 9.07 30.89 -40.14
C ALA A 238 9.23 29.39 -39.84
N ALA A 239 10.18 28.70 -40.47
CA ALA A 239 10.47 27.30 -40.19
C ALA A 239 11.02 27.11 -38.76
N LEU A 240 11.96 27.95 -38.32
CA LEU A 240 12.50 27.91 -36.95
C LEU A 240 11.44 28.16 -35.87
N LEU A 241 10.52 29.08 -36.09
CA LEU A 241 9.40 29.33 -35.17
C LEU A 241 8.40 28.21 -35.15
N SER A 242 8.14 27.59 -36.32
CA SER A 242 7.29 26.40 -36.42
C SER A 242 7.88 25.20 -35.66
N GLU A 243 9.21 24.98 -35.80
CA GLU A 243 9.93 23.92 -35.08
C GLU A 243 9.86 24.09 -33.54
N ARG A 244 9.95 25.34 -33.05
CA ARG A 244 9.79 25.62 -31.63
C ARG A 244 8.41 25.32 -31.07
N SER A 245 7.38 25.32 -31.92
CA SER A 245 6.00 25.01 -31.56
C SER A 245 5.62 23.54 -31.84
N ASP A 246 6.54 22.77 -32.41
CA ASP A 246 6.28 21.35 -32.68
C ASP A 246 6.39 20.54 -31.39
N ILE A 247 5.36 19.74 -31.14
CA ILE A 247 5.23 18.87 -29.94
C ILE A 247 5.31 17.38 -30.31
N SER A 248 5.73 17.05 -31.53
CA SER A 248 5.72 15.66 -32.02
C SER A 248 6.59 14.73 -31.15
N GLU A 249 7.77 15.20 -30.76
CA GLU A 249 8.68 14.39 -29.95
C GLU A 249 8.10 14.10 -28.57
N GLU A 250 7.52 15.12 -27.92
CA GLU A 250 6.88 14.99 -26.62
C GLU A 250 5.69 14.04 -26.65
N LEU A 251 4.88 14.09 -27.71
CA LEU A 251 3.75 13.17 -27.88
C LEU A 251 4.20 11.71 -28.04
N VAL A 252 5.24 11.47 -28.84
CA VAL A 252 5.84 10.14 -29.01
C VAL A 252 6.42 9.64 -27.69
N ARG A 253 7.15 10.47 -26.94
CA ARG A 253 7.71 10.12 -25.64
C ARG A 253 6.60 9.81 -24.62
N LEU A 254 5.58 10.67 -24.54
CA LEU A 254 4.45 10.49 -23.63
C LEU A 254 3.69 9.18 -23.93
N SER A 255 3.45 8.86 -25.21
CA SER A 255 2.87 7.59 -25.64
C SER A 255 3.73 6.39 -25.28
N THR A 256 5.04 6.50 -25.45
CA THR A 256 6.01 5.46 -25.10
C THR A 256 6.02 5.19 -23.60
N HIS A 257 6.04 6.24 -22.78
CA HIS A 257 5.97 6.11 -21.32
C HIS A 257 4.65 5.52 -20.86
N ALA A 258 3.53 5.89 -21.46
CA ALA A 258 2.22 5.28 -21.20
C ALA A 258 2.23 3.75 -21.49
N ALA A 259 2.84 3.34 -22.59
CA ALA A 259 3.00 1.91 -22.91
C ALA A 259 3.92 1.19 -21.90
N GLN A 260 4.98 1.86 -21.41
CA GLN A 260 5.86 1.33 -20.38
C GLN A 260 5.14 1.17 -19.02
N VAL A 261 4.23 2.08 -18.66
CA VAL A 261 3.36 1.93 -17.48
C VAL A 261 2.54 0.63 -17.57
N GLU A 262 1.88 0.38 -18.70
CA GLU A 262 1.12 -0.85 -18.92
C GLU A 262 2.01 -2.10 -18.79
N HIS A 263 3.22 -2.06 -19.35
CA HIS A 263 4.18 -3.15 -19.25
C HIS A 263 4.63 -3.40 -17.80
N LEU A 264 4.89 -2.32 -17.03
CA LEU A 264 5.25 -2.45 -15.61
C LEU A 264 4.13 -3.07 -14.78
N LEU A 265 2.87 -2.70 -15.05
CA LEU A 265 1.71 -3.29 -14.37
C LEU A 265 1.48 -4.77 -14.74
N ALA A 266 2.10 -5.25 -15.81
CA ALA A 266 2.07 -6.66 -16.22
C ALA A 266 3.29 -7.45 -15.75
N ALA A 267 4.38 -6.76 -15.38
CA ALA A 267 5.63 -7.38 -14.93
C ALA A 267 5.58 -7.71 -13.43
N ALA A 268 6.40 -8.68 -13.01
CA ALA A 268 6.62 -8.98 -11.59
C ALA A 268 7.78 -8.13 -11.04
N GLY A 269 7.68 -7.68 -9.81
CA GLY A 269 8.78 -7.02 -9.09
C GLY A 269 8.43 -5.66 -8.52
N GLU A 270 9.43 -4.92 -8.03
CA GLU A 270 9.28 -3.59 -7.45
C GLU A 270 8.72 -2.58 -8.47
N THR A 271 7.41 -2.50 -8.55
CA THR A 271 6.70 -1.69 -9.54
C THR A 271 6.63 -0.22 -9.14
N GLY A 272 6.45 0.07 -7.85
CA GLY A 272 6.15 1.43 -7.37
C GLY A 272 7.24 2.47 -7.71
N LYS A 273 8.53 2.18 -7.48
CA LYS A 273 9.61 3.14 -7.78
C LYS A 273 9.79 3.41 -9.26
N LYS A 274 9.66 2.35 -10.09
CA LYS A 274 9.78 2.48 -11.55
C LYS A 274 8.60 3.25 -12.12
N LEU A 275 7.41 3.03 -11.55
CA LEU A 275 6.20 3.75 -11.92
C LEU A 275 6.31 5.23 -11.57
N ASP A 276 6.76 5.59 -10.36
CA ASP A 276 6.98 6.99 -9.98
C ASP A 276 7.95 7.71 -10.92
N PHE A 277 9.05 7.04 -11.31
CA PHE A 277 9.99 7.59 -12.30
C PHE A 277 9.33 7.85 -13.65
N LEU A 278 8.56 6.88 -14.19
CA LEU A 278 7.86 7.07 -15.48
C LEU A 278 6.84 8.20 -15.41
N LEU A 279 6.10 8.31 -14.29
CA LEU A 279 5.12 9.38 -14.09
C LEU A 279 5.80 10.76 -14.02
N GLN A 280 7.01 10.85 -13.47
CA GLN A 280 7.80 12.09 -13.48
C GLN A 280 8.20 12.48 -14.90
N GLU A 281 8.67 11.52 -15.73
CA GLU A 281 8.99 11.78 -17.13
C GLU A 281 7.73 12.17 -17.92
N MET A 282 6.61 11.47 -17.74
CA MET A 282 5.33 11.84 -18.37
C MET A 282 4.89 13.26 -18.00
N ASN A 283 5.05 13.66 -16.75
CA ASN A 283 4.74 15.01 -16.29
C ASN A 283 5.67 16.05 -16.93
N ARG A 284 6.94 15.70 -17.11
CA ARG A 284 7.93 16.54 -17.79
C ARG A 284 7.55 16.76 -19.25
N GLU A 285 7.23 15.69 -20.00
CA GLU A 285 6.81 15.81 -21.40
C GLU A 285 5.53 16.64 -21.51
N THR A 286 4.56 16.42 -20.63
CA THR A 286 3.31 17.20 -20.60
C THR A 286 3.56 18.69 -20.33
N ASN A 287 4.47 19.05 -19.41
CA ASN A 287 4.84 20.44 -19.15
C ASN A 287 5.53 21.09 -20.38
N THR A 288 6.33 20.32 -21.11
CA THR A 288 6.97 20.80 -22.36
C THR A 288 5.91 21.06 -23.43
N ILE A 289 4.93 20.15 -23.60
CA ILE A 289 3.78 20.36 -24.49
C ILE A 289 3.07 21.67 -24.13
N LEU A 290 2.70 21.85 -22.86
CA LEU A 290 2.00 23.07 -22.41
C LEU A 290 2.80 24.35 -22.66
N SER A 291 4.12 24.31 -22.58
CA SER A 291 4.97 25.48 -22.84
C SER A 291 5.05 25.84 -24.32
N LYS A 292 4.90 24.86 -25.24
CA LYS A 292 5.00 25.03 -26.69
C LYS A 292 3.69 25.43 -27.35
N THR A 293 2.54 25.22 -26.69
CA THR A 293 1.20 25.42 -27.28
C THR A 293 0.74 26.88 -27.33
N GLY A 294 1.38 27.79 -26.57
CA GLY A 294 0.92 29.17 -26.38
C GLY A 294 0.89 30.07 -27.62
N GLY A 295 1.49 29.64 -28.77
CA GLY A 295 1.53 30.41 -30.01
C GLY A 295 0.53 29.98 -31.09
N LEU A 296 -0.21 28.88 -30.90
CA LEU A 296 -1.00 28.21 -31.94
C LEU A 296 -2.44 28.74 -32.08
N GLY A 297 -2.81 29.84 -31.42
CA GLY A 297 -4.15 30.45 -31.46
C GLY A 297 -5.22 29.55 -30.84
N GLU A 298 -6.42 29.46 -31.46
CA GLU A 298 -7.54 28.67 -30.94
C GLU A 298 -7.20 27.18 -30.77
N GLN A 299 -6.43 26.62 -31.69
CA GLN A 299 -5.95 25.24 -31.60
C GLN A 299 -4.96 25.04 -30.47
N GLY A 300 -4.15 26.07 -30.13
CA GLY A 300 -3.28 26.07 -28.96
C GLY A 300 -4.05 26.02 -27.65
N LEU A 301 -5.21 26.66 -27.56
CA LEU A 301 -6.09 26.53 -26.39
C LEU A 301 -6.59 25.12 -26.22
N THR A 302 -7.08 24.47 -27.29
CA THR A 302 -7.53 23.07 -27.24
C THR A 302 -6.39 22.11 -26.84
N LEU A 303 -5.18 22.32 -27.39
CA LEU A 303 -4.00 21.54 -27.00
C LEU A 303 -3.62 21.77 -25.52
N THR A 304 -3.78 22.99 -25.03
CA THR A 304 -3.54 23.33 -23.62
C THR A 304 -4.55 22.61 -22.71
N ASP A 305 -5.83 22.61 -23.07
CA ASP A 305 -6.87 21.89 -22.30
C ASP A 305 -6.60 20.39 -22.25
N LEU A 306 -6.22 19.78 -23.37
CA LEU A 306 -5.82 18.38 -23.44
C LEU A 306 -4.54 18.10 -22.61
N GLY A 307 -3.57 19.01 -22.65
CA GLY A 307 -2.35 18.91 -21.82
C GLY A 307 -2.65 18.96 -20.33
N LEU A 308 -3.53 19.86 -19.91
CA LEU A 308 -3.98 19.93 -18.52
C LEU A 308 -4.77 18.68 -18.11
N ALA A 309 -5.61 18.15 -18.99
CA ALA A 309 -6.32 16.89 -18.76
C ALA A 309 -5.36 15.71 -18.60
N SER A 310 -4.34 15.60 -19.49
CA SER A 310 -3.28 14.57 -19.37
C SER A 310 -2.53 14.68 -18.04
N LYS A 311 -2.16 15.91 -17.65
CA LYS A 311 -1.48 16.15 -16.38
C LYS A 311 -2.32 15.71 -15.18
N ALA A 312 -3.61 16.02 -15.19
CA ALA A 312 -4.53 15.59 -14.14
C ALA A 312 -4.62 14.06 -14.02
N GLU A 313 -4.65 13.34 -15.14
CA GLU A 313 -4.62 11.86 -15.10
C GLU A 313 -3.27 11.32 -14.59
N ILE A 314 -2.14 11.91 -14.98
CA ILE A 314 -0.81 11.54 -14.48
C ILE A 314 -0.73 11.73 -12.95
N ASP A 315 -1.21 12.86 -12.43
CA ASP A 315 -1.19 13.14 -11.00
C ASP A 315 -2.08 12.15 -10.23
N ARG A 316 -3.25 11.80 -10.75
CA ARG A 316 -4.13 10.76 -10.16
C ARG A 316 -3.47 9.38 -10.15
N ILE A 317 -2.79 8.98 -11.23
CA ILE A 317 -2.02 7.73 -11.26
C ILE A 317 -0.92 7.76 -10.19
N ARG A 318 -0.27 8.90 -10.03
CA ARG A 318 0.82 9.07 -9.06
C ARG A 318 0.33 8.88 -7.62
N GLU A 319 -0.82 9.44 -7.26
CA GLU A 319 -1.43 9.22 -5.95
C GLU A 319 -1.70 7.73 -5.68
N GLN A 320 -2.24 7.02 -6.68
CA GLN A 320 -2.50 5.59 -6.57
C GLN A 320 -1.21 4.75 -6.51
N SER A 321 -0.17 5.16 -7.22
CA SER A 321 1.12 4.46 -7.28
C SER A 321 1.85 4.41 -5.93
N LEU A 322 1.59 5.35 -5.03
CA LEU A 322 2.17 5.38 -3.69
C LEU A 322 1.75 4.20 -2.82
N ASN A 323 0.64 3.55 -3.16
CA ASN A 323 0.08 2.43 -2.40
C ASN A 323 0.39 1.06 -3.02
N ILE A 324 1.22 0.98 -4.05
CA ILE A 324 1.54 -0.26 -4.79
C ILE A 324 2.93 -0.78 -4.42
N GLU A 325 2.99 -2.10 -4.23
CA GLU A 325 4.22 -2.87 -4.03
C GLU A 325 4.41 -3.94 -5.12
#